data_c86b9ce6d8b3756c6807f2c7e938d8da
#
_entry.id   c86b9ce6d8b3756c6807f2c7e938d8da
#
_cell.length_a   1.000
_cell.length_b   1.000
_cell.length_c   1.000
_cell.angle_alpha   90.00
_cell.angle_beta   90.00
_cell.angle_gamma   90.00
#
_symmetry.space_group_name_H-M   'P 1'
#
loop_
_entity.id
_entity.type
_entity.pdbx_description
1 polymer ?
#
loop_
_entity_poly.entity_id
_entity_poly.type
_entity_poly.pdbx_seq_one_letter_code
_entity_poly.pdbx_strand_id
1 'polypeptide(L)'
;MQSLVDLEMDHTQIEAIFVDDLSSDRSYEILQYYEKKYDFIKCVQLEENSGSPSQPRNVGIEVANGEYIALLDADDWLDSKGFPKLVLQMVEHEADFGFGQCFKHTDNTISKLARFASFQEANGLVPYEINKVFRAVGPPGKIFKRSTVIDNDIKFQHMKFGEDKLFFAELISKSKSASMTTSAVYHINRYTDNVSLVKSTDVIEKSKINLEVLRQIVNLEIPKIAMEGILSRIIEIDYMQRFLVSKTFLKSEDKAFFFNQFSKVETIIKEAGFNIEDLLITDKYKNIYQLFHSDKKALQEYIHYMIYDSSKQKYIKDKNVYLKYPDKFNHLIQLQEECIPVYKGTEMIDNTFYEVIELFTKADVEIEYVELIKIHDERYSKKINYELKDNYIYIKSDDINFYKYDFNIAVQFNHHKSALVFATYPNFNDKVNLKRQNFKLEFVNSQNKESKDTKGSNTSTKETKVNKYLSEAPNYVITTKSIKSYMDADFKEEFNSISKGSLVAISGMGQTSKGTPRLITKDNHFITANVNFVNPTELQEKDGYVSTIPKRIRILKKCKLYTDVTFKNEPIRTMQPNEELNIIDIDYT
;
A
#
# COMPACT_ATOMS: atom_id res chain seq x y z
N MET A 1 21.69 -8.43 12.30
CA MET A 1 22.65 -9.53 12.59
C MET A 1 22.17 -10.89 12.10
N GLN A 2 21.06 -11.43 12.64
CA GLN A 2 20.63 -12.80 12.28
C GLN A 2 20.38 -12.98 10.77
N SER A 3 19.79 -12.00 10.08
CA SER A 3 19.55 -12.09 8.63
C SER A 3 20.83 -12.24 7.79
N LEU A 4 21.97 -11.77 8.29
CA LEU A 4 23.26 -11.94 7.60
C LEU A 4 23.82 -13.35 7.80
N VAL A 5 23.63 -13.92 9.01
CA VAL A 5 24.02 -15.31 9.32
C VAL A 5 23.16 -16.32 8.54
N ASP A 6 21.88 -15.97 8.28
CA ASP A 6 20.92 -16.84 7.61
C ASP A 6 20.96 -16.74 6.06
N LEU A 7 21.89 -15.95 5.47
CA LEU A 7 22.03 -15.85 4.02
C LEU A 7 22.42 -17.20 3.41
N GLU A 8 21.68 -17.65 2.41
CA GLU A 8 21.97 -18.90 1.69
C GLU A 8 23.10 -18.70 0.66
N MET A 9 24.27 -18.29 1.14
CA MET A 9 25.48 -18.17 0.35
C MET A 9 26.70 -18.47 1.22
N ASP A 10 27.86 -18.74 0.59
CA ASP A 10 29.11 -19.00 1.27
C ASP A 10 29.58 -17.75 2.04
N HIS A 11 29.68 -17.82 3.34
CA HIS A 11 30.11 -16.72 4.19
C HIS A 11 31.55 -16.28 3.93
N THR A 12 32.38 -17.10 3.27
CA THR A 12 33.72 -16.69 2.83
C THR A 12 33.68 -15.65 1.70
N GLN A 13 32.55 -15.49 1.04
CA GLN A 13 32.29 -14.51 0.00
C GLN A 13 31.60 -13.24 0.51
N ILE A 14 31.35 -13.13 1.81
CA ILE A 14 30.67 -12.00 2.43
C ILE A 14 31.64 -11.31 3.40
N GLU A 15 31.63 -9.99 3.41
CA GLU A 15 32.11 -9.22 4.54
C GLU A 15 30.99 -8.28 5.02
N ALA A 16 30.59 -8.39 6.27
CA ALA A 16 29.60 -7.55 6.90
C ALA A 16 30.29 -6.52 7.79
N ILE A 17 30.34 -5.28 7.32
CA ILE A 17 31.02 -4.18 8.00
C ILE A 17 30.00 -3.35 8.75
N PHE A 18 30.09 -3.34 10.08
CA PHE A 18 29.28 -2.51 10.95
C PHE A 18 30.08 -1.28 11.37
N VAL A 19 29.57 -0.11 11.01
CA VAL A 19 30.18 1.16 11.42
C VAL A 19 29.30 1.79 12.50
N ASP A 20 29.78 1.82 13.73
CA ASP A 20 29.13 2.40 14.87
C ASP A 20 29.46 3.89 15.00
N ASP A 21 28.44 4.74 14.96
CA ASP A 21 28.56 6.21 15.05
C ASP A 21 28.71 6.69 16.50
N LEU A 22 29.57 6.02 17.27
CA LEU A 22 29.80 6.25 18.71
C LEU A 22 28.49 6.16 19.52
N SER A 23 27.83 5.00 19.44
CA SER A 23 26.58 4.73 20.18
C SER A 23 26.79 4.83 21.69
N SER A 24 25.81 5.44 22.37
CA SER A 24 25.82 5.62 23.83
C SER A 24 25.17 4.46 24.59
N ASP A 25 24.59 3.49 23.88
CA ASP A 25 23.97 2.28 24.43
C ASP A 25 24.89 1.06 24.24
N ARG A 26 24.35 -0.15 24.41
CA ARG A 26 25.09 -1.39 24.25
C ARG A 26 25.31 -1.85 22.81
N SER A 27 25.02 -1.02 21.79
CA SER A 27 25.11 -1.41 20.39
C SER A 27 26.52 -1.90 20.03
N TYR A 28 27.55 -1.12 20.35
CA TYR A 28 28.93 -1.49 20.04
C TYR A 28 29.40 -2.76 20.77
N GLU A 29 29.02 -2.94 22.02
CA GLU A 29 29.30 -4.18 22.79
C GLU A 29 28.72 -5.43 22.11
N ILE A 30 27.49 -5.30 21.61
CA ILE A 30 26.80 -6.37 20.86
C ILE A 30 27.54 -6.66 19.55
N LEU A 31 27.94 -5.62 18.81
CA LEU A 31 28.70 -5.77 17.57
C LEU A 31 30.02 -6.52 17.79
N GLN A 32 30.80 -6.15 18.83
CA GLN A 32 32.05 -6.84 19.18
C GLN A 32 31.85 -8.31 19.56
N TYR A 33 30.72 -8.65 20.20
CA TYR A 33 30.38 -10.05 20.47
C TYR A 33 30.21 -10.85 19.18
N TYR A 34 29.49 -10.29 18.17
CA TYR A 34 29.28 -10.96 16.89
C TYR A 34 30.55 -11.02 16.04
N GLU A 35 31.38 -9.98 16.04
CA GLU A 35 32.69 -9.97 15.38
C GLU A 35 33.59 -11.09 15.86
N LYS A 36 33.62 -11.35 17.19
CA LYS A 36 34.38 -12.49 17.78
C LYS A 36 33.81 -13.86 17.41
N LYS A 37 32.53 -13.92 17.04
CA LYS A 37 31.83 -15.17 16.77
C LYS A 37 31.83 -15.56 15.28
N TYR A 38 31.93 -14.59 14.39
CA TYR A 38 31.81 -14.80 12.94
C TYR A 38 32.92 -14.05 12.18
N ASP A 39 33.78 -14.78 11.48
CA ASP A 39 34.95 -14.25 10.77
C ASP A 39 34.61 -13.25 9.67
N PHE A 40 33.39 -13.32 9.09
CA PHE A 40 32.93 -12.41 8.05
C PHE A 40 32.37 -11.08 8.58
N ILE A 41 32.27 -10.90 9.90
CA ILE A 41 31.79 -9.69 10.55
C ILE A 41 32.95 -8.83 11.00
N LYS A 42 32.92 -7.54 10.66
CA LYS A 42 33.88 -6.53 11.08
C LYS A 42 33.16 -5.35 11.72
N CYS A 43 33.73 -4.79 12.77
CA CYS A 43 33.18 -3.65 13.48
C CYS A 43 34.18 -2.48 13.46
N VAL A 44 33.68 -1.31 13.07
CA VAL A 44 34.43 -0.04 13.11
C VAL A 44 33.64 0.91 13.99
N GLN A 45 34.28 1.54 14.97
CA GLN A 45 33.66 2.61 15.76
C GLN A 45 34.28 3.94 15.38
N LEU A 46 33.47 4.96 15.13
CA LEU A 46 33.92 6.32 14.85
C LEU A 46 34.47 6.98 16.12
N GLU A 47 35.41 7.90 15.99
CA GLU A 47 36.01 8.65 17.10
C GLU A 47 35.02 9.67 17.71
N GLU A 48 34.08 10.17 16.89
CA GLU A 48 33.03 11.11 17.30
C GLU A 48 31.69 10.77 16.64
N ASN A 49 30.59 11.12 17.28
CA ASN A 49 29.27 10.95 16.71
C ASN A 49 29.03 11.96 15.60
N SER A 50 28.85 11.49 14.38
CA SER A 50 28.69 12.31 13.18
C SER A 50 27.29 12.97 13.08
N GLY A 51 26.30 12.45 13.81
CA GLY A 51 24.92 12.94 13.78
C GLY A 51 24.17 12.70 12.46
N SER A 52 24.73 11.91 11.54
CA SER A 52 24.09 11.56 10.27
C SER A 52 24.55 10.19 9.75
N PRO A 53 23.78 9.49 8.92
CA PRO A 53 24.18 8.21 8.34
C PRO A 53 25.27 8.34 7.28
N SER A 54 25.63 9.55 6.85
CA SER A 54 26.60 9.80 5.76
C SER A 54 28.00 9.30 6.09
N GLN A 55 28.52 9.69 7.25
CA GLN A 55 29.88 9.35 7.65
C GLN A 55 30.06 7.84 7.87
N PRO A 56 29.19 7.15 8.65
CA PRO A 56 29.28 5.70 8.78
C PRO A 56 29.22 4.95 7.45
N ARG A 57 28.35 5.37 6.51
CA ARG A 57 28.25 4.76 5.18
C ARG A 57 29.51 4.99 4.34
N ASN A 58 30.07 6.20 4.34
CA ASN A 58 31.32 6.50 3.63
C ASN A 58 32.49 5.65 4.18
N VAL A 59 32.65 5.59 5.49
CA VAL A 59 33.68 4.76 6.14
C VAL A 59 33.48 3.29 5.78
N GLY A 60 32.24 2.78 5.83
CA GLY A 60 31.94 1.41 5.42
C GLY A 60 32.33 1.11 3.97
N ILE A 61 32.05 2.01 3.03
CA ILE A 61 32.43 1.89 1.61
C ILE A 61 33.95 1.92 1.44
N GLU A 62 34.64 2.79 2.19
CA GLU A 62 36.10 2.97 2.11
C GLU A 62 36.84 1.71 2.58
N VAL A 63 36.44 1.13 3.71
CA VAL A 63 37.11 -0.04 4.29
C VAL A 63 36.67 -1.37 3.68
N ALA A 64 35.61 -1.36 2.84
CA ALA A 64 35.12 -2.56 2.18
C ALA A 64 36.12 -3.06 1.13
N ASN A 65 36.25 -4.40 1.03
CA ASN A 65 37.09 -5.06 0.01
C ASN A 65 36.25 -5.79 -1.04
N GLY A 66 34.98 -6.02 -0.76
CA GLY A 66 34.06 -6.71 -1.67
C GLY A 66 33.90 -6.00 -3.01
N GLU A 67 33.72 -6.76 -4.08
CA GLU A 67 33.46 -6.22 -5.42
C GLU A 67 32.12 -5.49 -5.47
N TYR A 68 31.13 -5.99 -4.75
CA TYR A 68 29.78 -5.43 -4.66
C TYR A 68 29.49 -4.96 -3.25
N ILE A 69 28.73 -3.88 -3.15
CA ILE A 69 28.29 -3.29 -1.87
C ILE A 69 26.77 -3.26 -1.82
N ALA A 70 26.23 -3.65 -0.68
CA ALA A 70 24.85 -3.41 -0.27
C ALA A 70 24.85 -2.62 1.05
N LEU A 71 23.99 -1.63 1.18
CA LEU A 71 23.81 -0.87 2.40
C LEU A 71 22.60 -1.44 3.16
N LEU A 72 22.78 -1.71 4.43
CA LEU A 72 21.74 -2.25 5.32
C LEU A 72 21.56 -1.34 6.54
N ASP A 73 20.37 -0.77 6.68
CA ASP A 73 20.03 0.00 7.87
C ASP A 73 19.91 -0.95 9.08
N ALA A 74 20.32 -0.50 10.26
CA ALA A 74 20.47 -1.35 11.45
C ALA A 74 19.16 -1.97 11.96
N ASP A 75 18.03 -1.38 11.63
CA ASP A 75 16.68 -1.82 11.98
C ASP A 75 15.99 -2.68 10.90
N ASP A 76 16.63 -2.84 9.75
CA ASP A 76 16.14 -3.60 8.59
C ASP A 76 16.82 -4.98 8.49
N TRP A 77 16.42 -5.80 7.49
CA TRP A 77 17.07 -7.10 7.24
C TRP A 77 17.05 -7.51 5.76
N LEU A 78 17.98 -8.40 5.38
CA LEU A 78 18.07 -8.99 4.04
C LEU A 78 17.25 -10.29 3.97
N ASP A 79 16.72 -10.58 2.79
CA ASP A 79 16.09 -11.87 2.48
C ASP A 79 17.17 -12.94 2.26
N SER A 80 17.03 -14.08 2.93
CA SER A 80 18.07 -15.12 2.94
C SER A 80 18.34 -15.75 1.58
N LYS A 81 17.39 -15.73 0.65
CA LYS A 81 17.47 -16.36 -0.68
C LYS A 81 17.56 -15.34 -1.80
N GLY A 82 16.74 -14.30 -1.74
CA GLY A 82 16.67 -13.36 -2.84
C GLY A 82 17.85 -12.40 -2.91
N PHE A 83 18.45 -12.05 -1.78
CA PHE A 83 19.68 -11.25 -1.78
C PHE A 83 20.84 -12.01 -2.47
N PRO A 84 21.18 -13.26 -2.07
CA PRO A 84 22.19 -14.06 -2.76
C PRO A 84 21.89 -14.25 -4.25
N LYS A 85 20.62 -14.48 -4.61
CA LYS A 85 20.21 -14.63 -6.02
C LYS A 85 20.55 -13.39 -6.84
N LEU A 86 20.26 -12.18 -6.32
CA LEU A 86 20.60 -10.93 -7.02
C LEU A 86 22.10 -10.74 -7.15
N VAL A 87 22.88 -11.06 -6.10
CA VAL A 87 24.35 -11.01 -6.15
C VAL A 87 24.88 -11.92 -7.27
N LEU A 88 24.44 -13.19 -7.31
CA LEU A 88 24.85 -14.13 -8.36
C LEU A 88 24.49 -13.63 -9.76
N GLN A 89 23.27 -13.11 -9.93
CA GLN A 89 22.80 -12.54 -11.19
C GLN A 89 23.68 -11.35 -11.64
N MET A 90 24.09 -10.49 -10.70
CA MET A 90 24.99 -9.37 -10.99
C MET A 90 26.38 -9.84 -11.40
N VAL A 91 26.93 -10.85 -10.72
CA VAL A 91 28.25 -11.45 -11.05
C VAL A 91 28.21 -12.10 -12.43
N GLU A 92 27.19 -12.91 -12.72
CA GLU A 92 27.03 -13.61 -14.01
C GLU A 92 26.91 -12.66 -15.20
N HIS A 93 26.33 -11.48 -14.99
CA HIS A 93 26.07 -10.50 -16.05
C HIS A 93 26.97 -9.26 -15.96
N GLU A 94 27.97 -9.28 -15.10
CA GLU A 94 28.92 -8.17 -14.86
C GLU A 94 28.20 -6.82 -14.64
N ALA A 95 27.05 -6.85 -13.95
CA ALA A 95 26.22 -5.66 -13.76
C ALA A 95 26.84 -4.70 -12.73
N ASP A 96 26.80 -3.40 -13.03
CA ASP A 96 27.25 -2.35 -12.09
C ASP A 96 26.24 -2.10 -10.98
N PHE A 97 24.95 -2.40 -11.24
CA PHE A 97 23.86 -2.10 -10.33
C PHE A 97 22.81 -3.23 -10.29
N GLY A 98 22.28 -3.50 -9.11
CA GLY A 98 21.25 -4.51 -8.90
C GLY A 98 20.02 -3.91 -8.22
N PHE A 99 18.83 -4.29 -8.72
CA PHE A 99 17.55 -3.93 -8.15
C PHE A 99 16.76 -5.19 -7.74
N GLY A 100 16.32 -5.25 -6.50
CA GLY A 100 15.49 -6.33 -6.00
C GLY A 100 14.27 -5.85 -5.24
N GLN A 101 13.28 -6.74 -5.07
CA GLN A 101 12.03 -6.41 -4.42
C GLN A 101 12.23 -6.12 -2.93
N CYS A 102 11.70 -4.97 -2.48
CA CYS A 102 11.63 -4.61 -1.07
C CYS A 102 10.24 -4.86 -0.50
N PHE A 103 10.19 -5.35 0.73
CA PHE A 103 8.96 -5.47 1.52
C PHE A 103 8.99 -4.55 2.73
N LYS A 104 7.95 -3.76 2.88
CA LYS A 104 7.73 -2.93 4.07
C LYS A 104 6.85 -3.68 5.07
N HIS A 105 7.36 -3.85 6.28
CA HIS A 105 6.67 -4.48 7.41
C HIS A 105 6.12 -3.42 8.35
N THR A 106 4.83 -3.49 8.63
CA THR A 106 4.13 -2.68 9.63
C THR A 106 3.39 -3.60 10.58
N ASP A 107 2.85 -3.10 11.68
CA ASP A 107 2.10 -3.92 12.66
C ASP A 107 0.92 -4.69 12.03
N ASN A 108 0.40 -4.21 10.90
CA ASN A 108 -0.81 -4.78 10.30
C ASN A 108 -0.60 -5.29 8.87
N THR A 109 0.47 -4.92 8.20
CA THR A 109 0.63 -5.24 6.77
C THR A 109 2.08 -5.45 6.37
N ILE A 110 2.28 -6.34 5.39
CA ILE A 110 3.52 -6.48 4.64
C ILE A 110 3.22 -6.15 3.18
N SER A 111 3.88 -5.13 2.65
CA SER A 111 3.59 -4.61 1.31
C SER A 111 4.85 -4.41 0.47
N LYS A 112 4.74 -4.67 -0.85
CA LYS A 112 5.81 -4.41 -1.82
C LYS A 112 6.06 -2.92 -1.97
N LEU A 113 7.34 -2.53 -2.05
CA LEU A 113 7.77 -1.16 -2.34
C LEU A 113 8.56 -1.10 -3.63
N ALA A 114 8.54 0.07 -4.29
CA ALA A 114 9.34 0.38 -5.47
C ALA A 114 9.25 -0.68 -6.59
N ARG A 115 8.06 -1.23 -6.86
CA ARG A 115 7.82 -2.28 -7.86
C ARG A 115 8.37 -1.92 -9.24
N PHE A 116 8.40 -0.64 -9.61
CA PHE A 116 8.97 -0.17 -10.87
C PHE A 116 10.47 -0.47 -11.03
N ALA A 117 11.17 -0.78 -9.96
CA ALA A 117 12.57 -1.20 -9.97
C ALA A 117 12.78 -2.71 -9.71
N SER A 118 11.69 -3.50 -9.70
CA SER A 118 11.75 -4.95 -9.38
C SER A 118 10.54 -5.72 -9.94
N PHE A 119 10.07 -5.36 -11.15
CA PHE A 119 8.86 -5.95 -11.73
C PHE A 119 9.11 -7.15 -12.64
N GLN A 120 10.35 -7.40 -13.03
CA GLN A 120 10.73 -8.50 -13.93
C GLN A 120 12.12 -9.04 -13.59
N GLU A 121 12.44 -10.22 -14.11
CA GLU A 121 13.80 -10.74 -14.17
C GLU A 121 14.44 -10.17 -15.44
N ALA A 122 15.48 -9.34 -15.31
CA ALA A 122 16.14 -8.72 -16.46
C ALA A 122 17.60 -8.39 -16.17
N ASN A 123 18.42 -8.35 -17.23
CA ASN A 123 19.84 -8.04 -17.18
C ASN A 123 20.22 -7.08 -18.31
N GLY A 124 21.38 -6.43 -18.19
CA GLY A 124 21.86 -5.50 -19.20
C GLY A 124 21.01 -4.25 -19.38
N LEU A 125 20.22 -3.90 -18.36
CA LEU A 125 19.40 -2.67 -18.36
C LEU A 125 20.32 -1.45 -18.20
N VAL A 126 19.98 -0.35 -18.87
CA VAL A 126 20.59 0.97 -18.58
C VAL A 126 19.90 1.52 -17.33
N PRO A 127 20.60 1.68 -16.18
CA PRO A 127 19.93 1.93 -14.90
C PRO A 127 19.06 3.19 -14.90
N TYR A 128 19.55 4.30 -15.44
CA TYR A 128 18.84 5.58 -15.45
C TYR A 128 17.68 5.67 -16.47
N GLU A 129 17.57 4.70 -17.39
CA GLU A 129 16.45 4.58 -18.33
C GLU A 129 15.28 3.77 -17.77
N ILE A 130 15.48 3.07 -16.64
CA ILE A 130 14.39 2.37 -15.96
C ILE A 130 13.34 3.39 -15.51
N ASN A 131 12.11 3.20 -16.00
CA ASN A 131 11.02 4.13 -15.74
C ASN A 131 10.83 4.40 -14.23
N LYS A 132 10.86 5.67 -13.85
CA LYS A 132 10.70 6.13 -12.46
C LYS A 132 11.79 5.66 -11.48
N VAL A 133 12.93 5.15 -11.93
CA VAL A 133 14.00 4.64 -11.05
C VAL A 133 14.39 5.65 -9.97
N PHE A 134 14.48 6.93 -10.32
CA PHE A 134 14.81 7.98 -9.37
C PHE A 134 13.74 8.28 -8.30
N ARG A 135 12.58 7.62 -8.35
CA ARG A 135 11.57 7.69 -7.27
C ARG A 135 11.92 6.78 -6.08
N ALA A 136 12.93 5.91 -6.22
CA ALA A 136 13.45 5.04 -5.16
C ALA A 136 14.96 5.26 -4.94
N VAL A 137 15.37 6.45 -4.58
CA VAL A 137 16.77 6.85 -4.37
C VAL A 137 17.22 6.63 -2.92
N GLY A 138 17.03 5.47 -2.38
CA GLY A 138 17.50 5.07 -1.04
C GLY A 138 18.17 3.70 -1.08
N PRO A 139 18.87 3.29 0.00
CA PRO A 139 19.61 2.03 0.08
C PRO A 139 18.78 0.76 -0.16
N PRO A 140 17.53 0.62 0.34
CA PRO A 140 16.83 -0.65 0.33
C PRO A 140 16.72 -1.29 -1.05
N GLY A 141 16.99 -2.60 -1.11
CA GLY A 141 16.87 -3.44 -2.30
C GLY A 141 17.86 -3.14 -3.41
N LYS A 142 18.98 -2.51 -3.11
CA LYS A 142 20.03 -2.15 -4.07
C LYS A 142 21.35 -2.77 -3.72
N ILE A 143 22.04 -3.23 -4.76
CA ILE A 143 23.43 -3.69 -4.72
C ILE A 143 24.17 -2.93 -5.82
N PHE A 144 25.40 -2.53 -5.58
CA PHE A 144 26.17 -1.79 -6.57
C PHE A 144 27.66 -2.18 -6.57
N LYS A 145 28.30 -2.04 -7.71
CA LYS A 145 29.72 -2.33 -7.88
C LYS A 145 30.56 -1.27 -7.16
N ARG A 146 31.47 -1.71 -6.29
CA ARG A 146 32.32 -0.83 -5.49
C ARG A 146 33.17 0.10 -6.36
N SER A 147 33.74 -0.42 -7.46
CA SER A 147 34.56 0.37 -8.38
C SER A 147 33.78 1.56 -8.97
N THR A 148 32.49 1.42 -9.26
CA THR A 148 31.67 2.53 -9.76
C THR A 148 31.64 3.71 -8.79
N VAL A 149 31.61 3.45 -7.49
CA VAL A 149 31.65 4.50 -6.45
C VAL A 149 33.04 5.11 -6.33
N ILE A 150 34.08 4.26 -6.26
CA ILE A 150 35.46 4.72 -6.04
C ILE A 150 36.01 5.49 -7.26
N ASP A 151 35.84 4.95 -8.47
CA ASP A 151 36.36 5.53 -9.70
C ASP A 151 35.71 6.87 -10.07
N ASN A 152 34.50 7.12 -9.59
CA ASN A 152 33.78 8.37 -9.81
C ASN A 152 33.75 9.28 -8.56
N ASP A 153 34.48 8.96 -7.48
CA ASP A 153 34.53 9.69 -6.19
C ASP A 153 33.14 10.01 -5.62
N ILE A 154 32.20 9.08 -5.75
CA ILE A 154 30.81 9.25 -5.27
C ILE A 154 30.77 9.06 -3.76
N LYS A 155 30.28 10.07 -3.01
CA LYS A 155 30.24 10.06 -1.55
C LYS A 155 28.90 10.54 -1.02
N PHE A 156 28.48 9.99 0.11
CA PHE A 156 27.40 10.57 0.89
C PHE A 156 27.84 11.92 1.44
N GLN A 157 27.16 12.99 1.02
CA GLN A 157 27.43 14.33 1.53
C GLN A 157 26.94 14.45 2.98
N HIS A 158 27.70 15.18 3.81
CA HIS A 158 27.29 15.42 5.20
C HIS A 158 26.08 16.35 5.23
N MET A 159 24.90 15.77 5.42
CA MET A 159 23.63 16.51 5.57
C MET A 159 22.69 15.75 6.49
N LYS A 160 21.82 16.50 7.16
CA LYS A 160 20.85 15.95 8.09
C LYS A 160 19.81 15.05 7.42
N PHE A 161 19.53 15.29 6.12
CA PHE A 161 18.50 14.62 5.35
C PHE A 161 18.78 14.76 3.86
N GLY A 162 18.50 13.72 3.08
CA GLY A 162 18.57 13.77 1.61
C GLY A 162 19.94 13.40 1.01
N GLU A 163 20.89 12.97 1.82
CA GLU A 163 22.20 12.47 1.44
C GLU A 163 22.10 11.29 0.46
N ASP A 164 21.13 10.42 0.69
CA ASP A 164 20.86 9.26 -0.15
C ASP A 164 20.36 9.66 -1.55
N LYS A 165 19.61 10.74 -1.67
CA LYS A 165 19.13 11.23 -2.97
C LYS A 165 20.27 11.61 -3.90
N LEU A 166 21.25 12.36 -3.39
CA LEU A 166 22.39 12.80 -4.16
C LEU A 166 23.26 11.60 -4.52
N PHE A 167 23.61 10.77 -3.56
CA PHE A 167 24.43 9.58 -3.74
C PHE A 167 23.83 8.63 -4.79
N PHE A 168 22.57 8.21 -4.62
CA PHE A 168 21.95 7.27 -5.56
C PHE A 168 21.57 7.90 -6.89
N ALA A 169 21.30 9.20 -6.95
CA ALA A 169 21.10 9.89 -8.23
C ALA A 169 22.37 9.83 -9.08
N GLU A 170 23.52 10.13 -8.50
CA GLU A 170 24.80 10.08 -9.19
C GLU A 170 25.19 8.64 -9.53
N LEU A 171 25.14 7.72 -8.57
CA LEU A 171 25.52 6.33 -8.74
C LEU A 171 24.69 5.62 -9.83
N ILE A 172 23.35 5.76 -9.83
CA ILE A 172 22.47 5.20 -10.87
C ILE A 172 22.83 5.78 -12.24
N SER A 173 23.15 7.08 -12.29
CA SER A 173 23.48 7.77 -13.55
C SER A 173 24.86 7.44 -14.11
N LYS A 174 25.82 7.05 -13.27
CA LYS A 174 27.17 6.64 -13.65
C LYS A 174 27.29 5.14 -13.92
N SER A 175 26.34 4.34 -13.46
CA SER A 175 26.29 2.89 -13.71
C SER A 175 25.89 2.60 -15.16
N LYS A 176 26.56 1.64 -15.80
CA LYS A 176 26.37 1.32 -17.24
C LYS A 176 25.37 0.19 -17.44
N SER A 177 25.31 -0.74 -16.51
CA SER A 177 24.53 -1.97 -16.63
C SER A 177 23.82 -2.30 -15.31
N ALA A 178 22.56 -2.77 -15.40
CA ALA A 178 21.82 -3.23 -14.23
C ALA A 178 21.18 -4.60 -14.44
N SER A 179 21.09 -5.34 -13.33
CA SER A 179 20.25 -6.53 -13.18
C SER A 179 19.02 -6.20 -12.32
N MET A 180 17.88 -6.80 -12.64
CA MET A 180 16.64 -6.64 -11.91
C MET A 180 16.04 -8.00 -11.56
N THR A 181 15.57 -8.17 -10.33
CA THR A 181 14.86 -9.39 -9.90
C THR A 181 13.55 -9.07 -9.19
N THR A 182 12.54 -9.93 -9.38
CA THR A 182 11.27 -9.90 -8.64
C THR A 182 11.36 -10.56 -7.27
N SER A 183 12.49 -11.22 -6.98
CA SER A 183 12.73 -11.87 -5.69
C SER A 183 12.82 -10.85 -4.57
N ALA A 184 12.33 -11.21 -3.39
CA ALA A 184 12.55 -10.44 -2.18
C ALA A 184 14.04 -10.33 -1.90
N VAL A 185 14.53 -9.12 -1.69
CA VAL A 185 15.96 -8.85 -1.41
C VAL A 185 16.12 -8.18 -0.06
N TYR A 186 15.19 -7.29 0.28
CA TYR A 186 15.32 -6.40 1.41
C TYR A 186 13.98 -6.21 2.14
N HIS A 187 14.01 -6.22 3.46
CA HIS A 187 12.87 -6.03 4.33
C HIS A 187 13.04 -4.77 5.18
N ILE A 188 12.07 -3.87 5.09
CA ILE A 188 12.09 -2.56 5.76
C ILE A 188 11.20 -2.61 6.99
N ASN A 189 11.78 -2.32 8.14
CA ASN A 189 11.09 -2.21 9.41
C ASN A 189 10.34 -0.87 9.52
N ARG A 190 9.02 -0.94 9.68
CA ARG A 190 8.15 0.22 9.91
C ARG A 190 7.10 -0.09 10.99
N TYR A 191 7.45 -0.94 11.95
CA TYR A 191 6.63 -1.16 13.14
C TYR A 191 6.49 0.14 13.94
N THR A 192 5.43 0.26 14.75
CA THR A 192 5.12 1.52 15.47
C THR A 192 6.13 1.89 16.53
N ASP A 193 6.83 0.92 17.10
CA ASP A 193 7.92 1.10 18.06
C ASP A 193 9.22 1.64 17.43
N ASN A 194 9.34 1.59 16.10
CA ASN A 194 10.50 2.10 15.38
C ASN A 194 10.39 3.60 15.11
N VAL A 195 11.28 4.40 15.73
CA VAL A 195 11.36 5.86 15.57
C VAL A 195 12.30 6.23 14.44
N SER A 196 11.75 6.66 13.30
CA SER A 196 12.51 7.06 12.11
C SER A 196 12.83 8.57 12.13
N LEU A 197 14.07 8.95 11.80
CA LEU A 197 14.52 10.34 11.61
C LEU A 197 13.65 11.09 10.58
N VAL A 198 13.13 10.39 9.57
CA VAL A 198 12.24 11.00 8.56
C VAL A 198 10.93 11.51 9.17
N LYS A 199 10.42 10.91 10.24
CA LYS A 199 9.19 11.36 10.91
C LYS A 199 9.39 12.61 11.77
N SER A 200 10.59 12.85 12.26
CA SER A 200 10.90 13.95 13.20
C SER A 200 11.19 15.29 12.53
N THR A 201 11.52 15.32 11.23
CA THR A 201 11.84 16.55 10.50
C THR A 201 10.59 17.15 9.86
N ASP A 202 10.33 18.43 10.07
CA ASP A 202 9.16 19.10 9.51
C ASP A 202 9.25 19.38 7.99
N VAL A 203 8.12 19.71 7.36
CA VAL A 203 8.02 19.94 5.91
C VAL A 203 8.81 21.18 5.46
N ILE A 204 8.88 22.21 6.29
CA ILE A 204 9.58 23.47 5.98
C ILE A 204 11.08 23.23 5.99
N GLU A 205 11.61 22.57 7.02
CA GLU A 205 13.02 22.21 7.12
C GLU A 205 13.42 21.30 5.94
N LYS A 206 12.62 20.26 5.66
CA LYS A 206 12.85 19.38 4.49
C LYS A 206 12.91 20.15 3.18
N SER A 207 12.07 21.17 3.00
CA SER A 207 12.07 21.96 1.76
C SER A 207 13.35 22.76 1.57
N LYS A 208 13.93 23.27 2.65
CA LYS A 208 15.20 24.02 2.61
C LYS A 208 16.37 23.09 2.25
N ILE A 209 16.44 21.91 2.87
CA ILE A 209 17.46 20.90 2.58
C ILE A 209 17.31 20.40 1.14
N ASN A 210 16.09 20.11 0.69
CA ASN A 210 15.84 19.69 -0.70
C ASN A 210 16.29 20.74 -1.73
N LEU A 211 16.24 22.04 -1.39
CA LEU A 211 16.73 23.12 -2.25
C LEU A 211 18.25 23.05 -2.38
N GLU A 212 18.96 22.73 -1.31
CA GLU A 212 20.41 22.52 -1.33
C GLU A 212 20.78 21.26 -2.13
N VAL A 213 20.07 20.17 -1.92
CA VAL A 213 20.22 18.94 -2.74
C VAL A 213 20.00 19.26 -4.21
N LEU A 214 18.97 20.04 -4.57
CA LEU A 214 18.71 20.43 -5.95
C LEU A 214 19.88 21.22 -6.55
N ARG A 215 20.47 22.19 -5.82
CA ARG A 215 21.63 22.94 -6.29
C ARG A 215 22.85 22.06 -6.58
N GLN A 216 23.05 21.01 -5.79
CA GLN A 216 24.13 20.06 -6.02
C GLN A 216 23.83 19.16 -7.22
N ILE A 217 22.59 18.67 -7.33
CA ILE A 217 22.17 17.78 -8.43
C ILE A 217 22.32 18.44 -9.81
N VAL A 218 21.91 19.71 -9.97
CA VAL A 218 22.02 20.39 -11.28
C VAL A 218 23.45 20.59 -11.76
N ASN A 219 24.42 20.43 -10.87
CA ASN A 219 25.85 20.50 -11.19
C ASN A 219 26.52 19.14 -11.44
N LEU A 220 25.75 18.02 -11.34
CA LEU A 220 26.28 16.70 -11.64
C LEU A 220 26.56 16.53 -13.15
N GLU A 221 27.73 15.99 -13.49
CA GLU A 221 28.08 15.60 -14.86
C GLU A 221 27.49 14.20 -15.16
N ILE A 222 26.23 14.16 -15.57
CA ILE A 222 25.45 12.94 -15.82
C ILE A 222 24.67 13.05 -17.14
N PRO A 223 24.22 11.92 -17.74
CA PRO A 223 23.40 11.95 -18.94
C PRO A 223 22.14 12.81 -18.78
N LYS A 224 21.78 13.55 -19.84
CA LYS A 224 20.61 14.45 -19.83
C LYS A 224 19.32 13.74 -19.41
N ILE A 225 19.07 12.53 -19.92
CA ILE A 225 17.90 11.72 -19.56
C ILE A 225 17.87 11.38 -18.07
N ALA A 226 19.03 11.12 -17.46
CA ALA A 226 19.14 10.90 -16.02
C ALA A 226 18.81 12.19 -15.26
N MET A 227 19.37 13.33 -15.67
CA MET A 227 19.10 14.63 -15.08
C MET A 227 17.58 14.96 -15.13
N GLU A 228 16.94 14.79 -16.29
CA GLU A 228 15.49 14.99 -16.44
C GLU A 228 14.68 14.09 -15.49
N GLY A 229 15.05 12.82 -15.35
CA GLY A 229 14.41 11.89 -14.42
C GLY A 229 14.54 12.30 -12.96
N ILE A 230 15.72 12.75 -12.54
CA ILE A 230 16.00 13.23 -11.18
C ILE A 230 15.23 14.53 -10.89
N LEU A 231 15.29 15.50 -11.81
CA LEU A 231 14.60 16.78 -11.67
C LEU A 231 13.08 16.58 -11.63
N SER A 232 12.53 15.75 -12.51
CA SER A 232 11.11 15.36 -12.47
C SER A 232 10.72 14.81 -11.08
N ARG A 233 11.53 13.92 -10.52
CA ARG A 233 11.29 13.36 -9.17
C ARG A 233 11.32 14.44 -8.10
N ILE A 234 12.31 15.34 -8.11
CA ILE A 234 12.42 16.42 -7.11
C ILE A 234 11.20 17.33 -7.18
N ILE A 235 10.81 17.75 -8.38
CA ILE A 235 9.68 18.63 -8.58
C ILE A 235 8.39 17.92 -8.13
N GLU A 236 8.08 16.75 -8.67
CA GLU A 236 6.81 16.09 -8.43
C GLU A 236 6.66 15.55 -7.01
N ILE A 237 7.73 14.94 -6.46
CA ILE A 237 7.64 14.28 -5.14
C ILE A 237 7.98 15.23 -4.00
N ASP A 238 9.14 15.92 -4.07
CA ASP A 238 9.56 16.71 -2.92
C ASP A 238 8.82 18.04 -2.83
N TYR A 239 8.60 18.73 -3.98
CA TYR A 239 7.98 20.06 -3.95
C TYR A 239 6.48 20.06 -4.24
N MET A 240 5.99 19.24 -5.18
CA MET A 240 4.55 19.23 -5.41
C MET A 240 3.83 18.31 -4.42
N GLN A 241 4.18 17.02 -4.37
CA GLN A 241 3.44 16.06 -3.53
C GLN A 241 3.60 16.30 -2.03
N ARG A 242 4.84 16.50 -1.55
CA ARG A 242 5.15 16.55 -0.12
C ARG A 242 5.12 17.95 0.46
N PHE A 243 5.32 18.98 -0.35
CA PHE A 243 5.41 20.36 0.09
C PHE A 243 4.12 21.15 -0.21
N LEU A 244 3.74 21.36 -1.49
CA LEU A 244 2.52 22.08 -1.85
C LEU A 244 1.24 21.29 -1.57
N VAL A 245 1.14 20.00 -1.99
CA VAL A 245 -0.03 19.15 -1.76
C VAL A 245 0.04 18.54 -0.37
N SER A 246 0.10 19.38 0.67
CA SER A 246 0.26 18.96 2.05
C SER A 246 -0.74 19.62 2.99
N LYS A 247 -1.10 18.92 4.06
CA LYS A 247 -1.90 19.51 5.14
C LYS A 247 -1.18 20.67 5.82
N THR A 248 0.16 20.64 5.86
CA THR A 248 1.00 21.72 6.39
C THR A 248 0.83 22.99 5.57
N PHE A 249 0.90 22.90 4.23
CA PHE A 249 0.62 24.03 3.35
C PHE A 249 -0.78 24.59 3.60
N LEU A 250 -1.82 23.74 3.61
CA LEU A 250 -3.21 24.21 3.79
C LEU A 250 -3.43 24.92 5.14
N LYS A 251 -2.78 24.46 6.21
CA LYS A 251 -2.92 25.03 7.55
C LYS A 251 -2.01 26.23 7.82
N SER A 252 -0.92 26.39 7.07
CA SER A 252 0.03 27.49 7.28
C SER A 252 -0.63 28.84 7.04
N GLU A 253 -0.35 29.82 7.90
CA GLU A 253 -0.69 31.23 7.68
C GLU A 253 0.27 31.89 6.69
N ASP A 254 1.52 31.46 6.64
CA ASP A 254 2.55 31.95 5.73
C ASP A 254 2.56 31.17 4.41
N LYS A 255 1.58 31.42 3.55
CA LYS A 255 1.56 30.88 2.19
C LYS A 255 2.68 31.45 1.31
N ALA A 256 3.13 32.66 1.61
CA ALA A 256 4.17 33.32 0.83
C ALA A 256 5.49 32.55 0.91
N PHE A 257 5.82 31.97 2.06
CA PHE A 257 6.99 31.09 2.19
C PHE A 257 6.94 29.94 1.18
N PHE A 258 5.81 29.22 1.10
CA PHE A 258 5.66 28.08 0.19
C PHE A 258 5.80 28.51 -1.28
N PHE A 259 5.20 29.60 -1.66
CA PHE A 259 5.28 30.11 -3.03
C PHE A 259 6.69 30.56 -3.37
N ASN A 260 7.33 31.33 -2.49
CA ASN A 260 8.70 31.80 -2.68
C ASN A 260 9.69 30.63 -2.74
N GLN A 261 9.49 29.59 -1.92
CA GLN A 261 10.36 28.42 -1.93
C GLN A 261 10.24 27.64 -3.24
N PHE A 262 9.02 27.48 -3.78
CA PHE A 262 8.82 26.84 -5.07
C PHE A 262 9.37 27.69 -6.23
N SER A 263 9.24 29.03 -6.19
CA SER A 263 9.85 29.91 -7.19
C SER A 263 11.39 29.85 -7.21
N LYS A 264 12.04 29.58 -6.06
CA LYS A 264 13.50 29.30 -6.05
C LYS A 264 13.83 28.02 -6.79
N VAL A 265 12.99 26.97 -6.69
CA VAL A 265 13.16 25.74 -7.46
C VAL A 265 13.08 26.04 -8.95
N GLU A 266 12.09 26.83 -9.38
CA GLU A 266 11.94 27.26 -10.78
C GLU A 266 13.18 27.97 -11.31
N THR A 267 13.70 28.90 -10.51
CA THR A 267 14.91 29.67 -10.86
C THR A 267 16.10 28.73 -11.08
N ILE A 268 16.38 27.84 -10.13
CA ILE A 268 17.53 26.91 -10.23
C ILE A 268 17.40 26.00 -11.47
N ILE A 269 16.22 25.46 -11.72
CA ILE A 269 15.96 24.57 -12.86
C ILE A 269 16.13 25.31 -14.17
N LYS A 270 15.62 26.53 -14.26
CA LYS A 270 15.76 27.39 -15.45
C LYS A 270 17.22 27.77 -15.71
N GLU A 271 17.97 28.16 -14.66
CA GLU A 271 19.39 28.48 -14.74
C GLU A 271 20.22 27.27 -15.19
N ALA A 272 19.79 26.05 -14.83
CA ALA A 272 20.39 24.80 -15.30
C ALA A 272 19.99 24.41 -16.75
N GLY A 273 19.20 25.24 -17.44
CA GLY A 273 18.80 25.03 -18.82
C GLY A 273 17.60 24.10 -19.03
N PHE A 274 16.80 23.84 -17.99
CA PHE A 274 15.60 23.01 -18.08
C PHE A 274 14.31 23.84 -17.90
N ASN A 275 13.20 23.30 -18.41
CA ASN A 275 11.86 23.87 -18.21
C ASN A 275 11.03 22.91 -17.33
N ILE A 276 10.38 23.44 -16.28
CA ILE A 276 9.57 22.61 -15.37
C ILE A 276 8.40 21.93 -16.09
N GLU A 277 7.77 22.59 -17.05
CA GLU A 277 6.65 22.01 -17.79
C GLU A 277 7.02 20.70 -18.48
N ASP A 278 8.23 20.63 -19.06
CA ASP A 278 8.74 19.45 -19.75
C ASP A 278 9.10 18.31 -18.78
N LEU A 279 9.39 18.65 -17.52
CA LEU A 279 9.76 17.71 -16.47
C LEU A 279 8.54 17.13 -15.72
N LEU A 280 7.34 17.70 -15.89
CA LEU A 280 6.11 17.24 -15.27
C LEU A 280 5.49 16.11 -16.08
N ILE A 281 5.50 14.90 -15.54
CA ILE A 281 4.92 13.71 -16.18
C ILE A 281 3.48 13.41 -15.71
N THR A 282 3.10 13.93 -14.53
CA THR A 282 1.79 13.66 -13.91
C THR A 282 0.82 14.83 -14.13
N ASP A 283 -0.30 14.60 -14.78
CA ASP A 283 -1.29 15.63 -15.12
C ASP A 283 -1.80 16.43 -13.91
N LYS A 284 -1.92 15.77 -12.74
CA LYS A 284 -2.24 16.46 -11.49
C LYS A 284 -1.24 17.58 -11.17
N TYR A 285 0.03 17.36 -11.43
CA TYR A 285 1.07 18.35 -11.13
C TYR A 285 1.17 19.42 -12.22
N LYS A 286 0.83 19.10 -13.46
CA LYS A 286 0.64 20.10 -14.52
C LYS A 286 -0.47 21.08 -14.15
N ASN A 287 -1.63 20.59 -13.65
CA ASN A 287 -2.71 21.44 -13.15
C ASN A 287 -2.26 22.33 -11.99
N ILE A 288 -1.48 21.78 -11.03
CA ILE A 288 -0.95 22.56 -9.91
C ILE A 288 0.00 23.65 -10.41
N TYR A 289 0.86 23.32 -11.35
CA TYR A 289 1.80 24.27 -11.95
C TYR A 289 1.08 25.39 -12.71
N GLN A 290 0.08 25.06 -13.54
CA GLN A 290 -0.76 26.02 -14.21
C GLN A 290 -1.44 26.98 -13.22
N LEU A 291 -2.05 26.46 -12.16
CA LEU A 291 -2.71 27.27 -11.13
C LEU A 291 -1.71 28.09 -10.30
N PHE A 292 -0.49 27.56 -10.10
CA PHE A 292 0.57 28.28 -9.41
C PHE A 292 0.90 29.61 -10.13
N HIS A 293 0.87 29.64 -11.44
CA HIS A 293 1.15 30.86 -12.23
C HIS A 293 -0.09 31.73 -12.51
N SER A 294 -1.27 31.12 -12.59
CA SER A 294 -2.48 31.84 -12.99
C SER A 294 -3.31 32.38 -11.82
N ASP A 295 -3.55 31.56 -10.77
CA ASP A 295 -4.41 31.93 -9.65
C ASP A 295 -4.03 31.18 -8.37
N LYS A 296 -3.34 31.86 -7.46
CA LYS A 296 -2.91 31.31 -6.17
C LYS A 296 -4.07 30.91 -5.25
N LYS A 297 -5.23 31.55 -5.35
CA LYS A 297 -6.41 31.22 -4.56
C LYS A 297 -7.04 29.94 -5.09
N ALA A 298 -7.23 29.85 -6.40
CA ALA A 298 -7.71 28.63 -7.05
C ALA A 298 -6.76 27.44 -6.80
N LEU A 299 -5.44 27.67 -6.78
CA LEU A 299 -4.45 26.65 -6.41
C LEU A 299 -4.71 26.09 -5.00
N GLN A 300 -4.92 26.93 -4.00
CA GLN A 300 -5.19 26.47 -2.62
C GLN A 300 -6.49 25.67 -2.56
N GLU A 301 -7.53 26.10 -3.25
CA GLU A 301 -8.81 25.40 -3.32
C GLU A 301 -8.69 24.05 -4.07
N TYR A 302 -7.89 23.99 -5.13
CA TYR A 302 -7.60 22.76 -5.87
C TYR A 302 -6.80 21.77 -5.01
N ILE A 303 -5.79 22.24 -4.26
CA ILE A 303 -5.02 21.42 -3.33
C ILE A 303 -5.93 20.88 -2.21
N HIS A 304 -6.83 21.71 -1.68
CA HIS A 304 -7.82 21.25 -0.69
C HIS A 304 -8.69 20.14 -1.27
N TYR A 305 -9.24 20.33 -2.47
CA TYR A 305 -10.00 19.31 -3.18
C TYR A 305 -9.20 18.02 -3.36
N MET A 306 -7.95 18.11 -3.81
CA MET A 306 -7.09 16.94 -4.04
C MET A 306 -6.79 16.14 -2.76
N ILE A 307 -6.66 16.81 -1.61
CA ILE A 307 -6.37 16.16 -0.33
C ILE A 307 -7.61 15.53 0.30
N TYR A 308 -8.77 16.19 0.21
CA TYR A 308 -9.94 15.81 0.99
C TYR A 308 -11.10 15.21 0.20
N ASP A 309 -11.23 15.52 -1.09
CA ASP A 309 -12.44 15.23 -1.87
C ASP A 309 -12.20 14.44 -3.16
N SER A 310 -11.02 14.49 -3.76
CA SER A 310 -10.76 13.91 -5.09
C SER A 310 -11.02 12.39 -5.20
N SER A 311 -10.90 11.65 -4.10
CA SER A 311 -11.17 10.22 -4.08
C SER A 311 -12.65 9.85 -3.99
N LYS A 312 -13.54 10.82 -3.71
CA LYS A 312 -14.93 10.56 -3.34
C LYS A 312 -15.86 10.40 -4.53
N GLN A 313 -15.61 11.11 -5.63
CA GLN A 313 -16.49 11.10 -6.79
C GLN A 313 -15.71 10.90 -8.08
N LYS A 314 -16.19 9.98 -8.91
CA LYS A 314 -15.68 9.68 -10.25
C LYS A 314 -16.86 9.52 -11.19
N TYR A 315 -16.61 9.69 -12.48
CA TYR A 315 -17.61 9.42 -13.51
C TYR A 315 -16.96 8.62 -14.65
N ILE A 316 -17.79 7.88 -15.38
CA ILE A 316 -17.38 7.09 -16.55
C ILE A 316 -17.86 7.81 -17.80
N LYS A 317 -16.94 8.01 -18.74
CA LYS A 317 -17.22 8.51 -20.07
C LYS A 317 -16.39 7.73 -21.08
N ASP A 318 -17.03 7.18 -22.10
CA ASP A 318 -16.38 6.42 -23.17
C ASP A 318 -15.44 5.31 -22.66
N LYS A 319 -15.93 4.51 -21.69
CA LYS A 319 -15.19 3.44 -20.97
C LYS A 319 -14.00 3.92 -20.14
N ASN A 320 -13.80 5.21 -19.99
CA ASN A 320 -12.73 5.79 -19.16
C ASN A 320 -13.30 6.34 -17.86
N VAL A 321 -12.55 6.25 -16.78
CA VAL A 321 -12.93 6.75 -15.46
C VAL A 321 -12.18 8.03 -15.16
N TYR A 322 -12.91 9.10 -14.84
CA TYR A 322 -12.37 10.41 -14.53
C TYR A 322 -12.72 10.83 -13.10
N LEU A 323 -11.86 11.65 -12.49
CA LEU A 323 -12.21 12.36 -11.26
C LEU A 323 -13.27 13.42 -11.57
N LYS A 324 -14.31 13.50 -10.74
CA LYS A 324 -15.35 14.51 -10.88
C LYS A 324 -14.91 15.80 -10.20
N TYR A 325 -14.47 16.76 -11.00
CA TYR A 325 -14.07 18.08 -10.50
C TYR A 325 -15.29 18.92 -10.08
N PRO A 326 -15.12 19.83 -9.09
CA PRO A 326 -15.97 21.01 -8.96
C PRO A 326 -15.95 21.83 -10.25
N ASP A 327 -17.10 22.42 -10.65
CA ASP A 327 -17.27 23.10 -11.95
C ASP A 327 -16.20 24.16 -12.25
N LYS A 328 -15.74 24.87 -11.24
CA LYS A 328 -14.67 25.88 -11.36
C LYS A 328 -13.32 25.32 -11.86
N PHE A 329 -13.11 24.00 -11.79
CA PHE A 329 -11.89 23.33 -12.25
C PHE A 329 -12.06 22.56 -13.55
N ASN A 330 -13.22 22.66 -14.23
CA ASN A 330 -13.47 21.95 -15.48
C ASN A 330 -12.57 22.43 -16.65
N HIS A 331 -11.90 23.57 -16.51
CA HIS A 331 -10.92 24.08 -17.48
C HIS A 331 -9.53 23.45 -17.36
N LEU A 332 -9.27 22.72 -16.28
CA LEU A 332 -8.00 22.02 -16.05
C LEU A 332 -7.97 20.67 -16.79
N ILE A 333 -6.78 20.07 -16.90
CA ILE A 333 -6.63 18.71 -17.43
C ILE A 333 -7.47 17.76 -16.56
N GLN A 334 -8.40 17.04 -17.18
CA GLN A 334 -9.23 16.06 -16.48
C GLN A 334 -8.39 14.84 -16.09
N LEU A 335 -8.31 14.57 -14.79
CA LEU A 335 -7.55 13.42 -14.30
C LEU A 335 -8.30 12.13 -14.56
N GLN A 336 -7.65 11.22 -15.26
CA GLN A 336 -8.17 9.92 -15.62
C GLN A 336 -7.50 8.83 -14.79
N GLU A 337 -8.29 7.87 -14.29
CA GLU A 337 -7.75 6.64 -13.68
C GLU A 337 -7.17 5.74 -14.78
N GLU A 338 -6.03 5.12 -14.50
CA GLU A 338 -5.38 4.25 -15.49
C GLU A 338 -6.11 2.92 -15.66
N CYS A 339 -6.48 2.27 -14.55
CA CYS A 339 -7.20 0.99 -14.55
C CYS A 339 -8.10 0.90 -13.30
N ILE A 340 -9.38 0.68 -13.54
CA ILE A 340 -10.39 0.38 -12.51
C ILE A 340 -11.04 -0.96 -12.85
N PRO A 341 -10.62 -2.06 -12.23
CA PRO A 341 -11.28 -3.35 -12.36
C PRO A 341 -12.46 -3.43 -11.38
N VAL A 342 -13.64 -3.80 -11.88
CA VAL A 342 -14.88 -3.87 -11.11
C VAL A 342 -15.49 -5.26 -11.24
N TYR A 343 -15.73 -5.92 -10.13
CA TYR A 343 -16.37 -7.23 -10.13
C TYR A 343 -17.86 -7.13 -10.50
N LYS A 344 -18.30 -7.99 -11.39
CA LYS A 344 -19.67 -8.01 -11.92
C LYS A 344 -20.52 -9.18 -11.40
N GLY A 345 -19.90 -10.18 -10.85
CA GLY A 345 -20.58 -11.38 -10.37
C GLY A 345 -20.04 -12.65 -11.00
N THR A 346 -20.70 -13.75 -10.67
CA THR A 346 -20.39 -15.07 -11.22
C THR A 346 -21.33 -15.36 -12.38
N GLU A 347 -20.79 -15.78 -13.51
CA GLU A 347 -21.55 -16.19 -14.71
C GLU A 347 -21.27 -17.66 -15.04
N MET A 348 -22.29 -18.36 -15.56
CA MET A 348 -22.14 -19.72 -16.06
C MET A 348 -22.08 -19.70 -17.59
N ILE A 349 -20.94 -20.14 -18.14
CA ILE A 349 -20.68 -20.24 -19.59
C ILE A 349 -20.24 -21.68 -19.87
N ASP A 350 -20.92 -22.35 -20.79
CA ASP A 350 -20.61 -23.74 -21.18
C ASP A 350 -20.41 -24.68 -19.97
N ASN A 351 -21.32 -24.63 -19.02
CA ASN A 351 -21.33 -25.43 -17.78
C ASN A 351 -20.13 -25.20 -16.85
N THR A 352 -19.42 -24.05 -16.98
CA THR A 352 -18.31 -23.63 -16.13
C THR A 352 -18.65 -22.27 -15.49
N PHE A 353 -18.40 -22.13 -14.20
CA PHE A 353 -18.58 -20.87 -13.49
C PHE A 353 -17.34 -19.99 -13.62
N TYR A 354 -17.58 -18.72 -13.94
CA TYR A 354 -16.56 -17.69 -14.07
C TYR A 354 -16.87 -16.51 -13.17
N GLU A 355 -15.84 -16.01 -12.48
CA GLU A 355 -15.86 -14.71 -11.82
C GLU A 355 -15.53 -13.64 -12.85
N VAL A 356 -16.46 -12.69 -13.05
CA VAL A 356 -16.39 -11.70 -14.13
C VAL A 356 -15.99 -10.33 -13.58
N ILE A 357 -14.96 -9.73 -14.19
CA ILE A 357 -14.44 -8.42 -13.82
C ILE A 357 -14.48 -7.52 -15.04
N GLU A 358 -15.19 -6.39 -14.94
CA GLU A 358 -15.21 -5.35 -15.95
C GLU A 358 -14.05 -4.39 -15.75
N LEU A 359 -13.33 -4.11 -16.84
CA LEU A 359 -12.19 -3.20 -16.85
C LEU A 359 -12.57 -1.84 -17.43
N PHE A 360 -12.23 -0.80 -16.70
CA PHE A 360 -12.23 0.58 -17.19
C PHE A 360 -10.78 1.03 -17.27
N THR A 361 -10.22 1.16 -18.47
CA THR A 361 -8.79 1.42 -18.67
C THR A 361 -8.57 2.58 -19.65
N LYS A 362 -7.45 3.28 -19.47
CA LYS A 362 -6.90 4.14 -20.51
C LYS A 362 -6.51 3.30 -21.74
N ALA A 363 -6.45 3.94 -22.90
CA ALA A 363 -6.12 3.27 -24.16
C ALA A 363 -4.70 2.67 -24.20
N ASP A 364 -3.78 3.22 -23.41
CA ASP A 364 -2.38 2.79 -23.29
C ASP A 364 -2.12 1.74 -22.19
N VAL A 365 -3.18 1.18 -21.61
CA VAL A 365 -3.07 0.14 -20.57
C VAL A 365 -3.00 -1.24 -21.21
N GLU A 366 -1.89 -1.93 -20.96
CA GLU A 366 -1.68 -3.33 -21.33
C GLU A 366 -1.79 -4.22 -20.10
N ILE A 367 -2.79 -5.12 -20.10
CA ILE A 367 -2.98 -6.09 -19.01
C ILE A 367 -1.98 -7.23 -19.19
N GLU A 368 -1.15 -7.49 -18.18
CA GLU A 368 -0.11 -8.52 -18.22
C GLU A 368 -0.51 -9.83 -17.56
N TYR A 369 -1.06 -9.72 -16.36
CA TYR A 369 -1.57 -10.89 -15.64
C TYR A 369 -2.53 -10.47 -14.52
N VAL A 370 -3.25 -11.47 -14.02
CA VAL A 370 -4.09 -11.35 -12.84
C VAL A 370 -3.49 -12.20 -11.73
N GLU A 371 -3.47 -11.69 -10.52
CA GLU A 371 -2.96 -12.42 -9.36
C GLU A 371 -3.88 -12.32 -8.14
N LEU A 372 -3.85 -13.37 -7.34
CA LEU A 372 -4.41 -13.39 -6.00
C LEU A 372 -3.32 -12.95 -5.03
N ILE A 373 -3.61 -11.95 -4.21
CA ILE A 373 -2.68 -11.41 -3.22
C ILE A 373 -3.28 -11.61 -1.84
N LYS A 374 -2.55 -12.28 -0.93
CA LYS A 374 -3.00 -12.47 0.45
C LYS A 374 -3.27 -11.12 1.12
N ILE A 375 -4.42 -11.01 1.78
CA ILE A 375 -4.78 -9.80 2.53
C ILE A 375 -3.75 -9.56 3.63
N HIS A 376 -3.28 -8.32 3.71
CA HIS A 376 -2.28 -7.84 4.66
C HIS A 376 -0.85 -8.41 4.48
N ASP A 377 -0.60 -9.31 3.51
CA ASP A 377 0.73 -9.88 3.30
C ASP A 377 1.02 -10.14 1.81
N GLU A 378 1.54 -9.14 1.12
CA GLU A 378 1.85 -9.19 -0.33
C GLU A 378 3.04 -10.11 -0.69
N ARG A 379 3.72 -10.74 0.30
CA ARG A 379 4.72 -11.79 0.01
C ARG A 379 4.06 -13.03 -0.61
N TYR A 380 2.80 -13.27 -0.26
CA TYR A 380 2.02 -14.39 -0.76
C TYR A 380 1.10 -13.89 -1.87
N SER A 381 1.53 -14.11 -3.10
CA SER A 381 0.72 -13.88 -4.28
C SER A 381 0.81 -15.06 -5.24
N LYS A 382 -0.24 -15.26 -6.04
CA LYS A 382 -0.32 -16.34 -7.04
C LYS A 382 -0.94 -15.80 -8.31
N LYS A 383 -0.21 -15.89 -9.41
CA LYS A 383 -0.77 -15.66 -10.75
C LYS A 383 -1.85 -16.69 -11.03
N ILE A 384 -2.94 -16.26 -11.62
CA ILE A 384 -4.08 -17.12 -12.00
C ILE A 384 -4.37 -17.00 -13.49
N ASN A 385 -4.94 -18.07 -14.06
CA ASN A 385 -5.39 -18.06 -15.43
C ASN A 385 -6.63 -17.19 -15.58
N TYR A 386 -6.72 -16.48 -16.68
CA TYR A 386 -7.87 -15.67 -17.04
C TYR A 386 -8.05 -15.61 -18.55
N GLU A 387 -9.24 -15.28 -18.98
CA GLU A 387 -9.56 -14.95 -20.37
C GLU A 387 -9.93 -13.46 -20.41
N LEU A 388 -9.37 -12.73 -21.38
CA LEU A 388 -9.73 -11.33 -21.64
C LEU A 388 -10.56 -11.26 -22.92
N LYS A 389 -11.81 -10.81 -22.78
CA LYS A 389 -12.72 -10.61 -23.93
C LYS A 389 -13.25 -9.17 -23.85
N ASP A 390 -12.94 -8.37 -24.84
CA ASP A 390 -13.22 -6.92 -24.86
C ASP A 390 -12.63 -6.23 -23.62
N ASN A 391 -13.48 -5.74 -22.71
CA ASN A 391 -13.08 -5.14 -21.44
C ASN A 391 -13.48 -5.98 -20.22
N TYR A 392 -13.64 -7.31 -20.39
CA TYR A 392 -13.98 -8.23 -19.31
C TYR A 392 -12.91 -9.27 -19.11
N ILE A 393 -12.52 -9.48 -17.86
CA ILE A 393 -11.70 -10.60 -17.39
C ILE A 393 -12.64 -11.69 -16.87
N TYR A 394 -12.44 -12.92 -17.34
CA TYR A 394 -13.13 -14.12 -16.90
C TYR A 394 -12.12 -15.04 -16.19
N ILE A 395 -12.38 -15.33 -14.92
CA ILE A 395 -11.56 -16.22 -14.10
C ILE A 395 -12.43 -17.43 -13.71
N LYS A 396 -11.99 -18.64 -13.97
CA LYS A 396 -12.74 -19.82 -13.52
C LYS A 396 -12.87 -19.82 -12.01
N SER A 397 -14.10 -19.98 -11.50
CA SER A 397 -14.34 -19.98 -10.04
C SER A 397 -13.53 -21.06 -9.33
N ASP A 398 -13.32 -22.21 -9.98
CA ASP A 398 -12.49 -23.30 -9.44
C ASP A 398 -11.03 -22.90 -9.24
N ASP A 399 -10.46 -22.06 -10.10
CA ASP A 399 -9.07 -21.59 -9.95
C ASP A 399 -8.88 -20.71 -8.70
N ILE A 400 -9.95 -20.10 -8.20
CA ILE A 400 -9.96 -19.26 -7.00
C ILE A 400 -10.29 -20.09 -5.75
N ASN A 401 -11.23 -21.04 -5.84
CA ASN A 401 -11.73 -21.80 -4.70
C ASN A 401 -10.66 -22.65 -4.00
N PHE A 402 -9.57 -22.97 -4.68
CA PHE A 402 -8.44 -23.73 -4.11
C PHE A 402 -7.40 -22.86 -3.39
N TYR A 403 -7.57 -21.51 -3.36
CA TYR A 403 -6.61 -20.64 -2.69
C TYR A 403 -6.80 -20.68 -1.17
N LYS A 404 -5.72 -21.01 -0.45
CA LYS A 404 -5.75 -21.33 0.99
C LYS A 404 -6.05 -20.12 1.90
N TYR A 405 -5.77 -18.89 1.43
CA TYR A 405 -5.84 -17.68 2.26
C TYR A 405 -6.90 -16.72 1.75
N ASP A 406 -7.38 -15.84 2.62
CA ASP A 406 -8.13 -14.66 2.19
C ASP A 406 -7.26 -13.77 1.31
N PHE A 407 -7.76 -13.37 0.16
CA PHE A 407 -6.99 -12.65 -0.85
C PHE A 407 -7.79 -11.52 -1.51
N ASN A 408 -7.05 -10.57 -2.08
CA ASN A 408 -7.54 -9.63 -3.06
C ASN A 408 -7.20 -10.14 -4.46
N ILE A 409 -8.07 -9.89 -5.42
CA ILE A 409 -7.74 -10.04 -6.84
C ILE A 409 -7.08 -8.74 -7.29
N ALA A 410 -5.95 -8.83 -7.95
CA ALA A 410 -5.23 -7.69 -8.51
C ALA A 410 -4.99 -7.89 -10.01
N VAL A 411 -5.23 -6.84 -10.78
CA VAL A 411 -4.90 -6.77 -12.20
C VAL A 411 -3.57 -6.05 -12.32
N GLN A 412 -2.58 -6.69 -12.93
CA GLN A 412 -1.25 -6.15 -13.17
C GLN A 412 -1.16 -5.63 -14.60
N PHE A 413 -0.63 -4.43 -14.77
CA PHE A 413 -0.57 -3.75 -16.06
C PHE A 413 0.63 -2.81 -16.16
N ASN A 414 1.05 -2.52 -17.38
CA ASN A 414 2.16 -1.61 -17.70
C ASN A 414 3.37 -1.82 -16.78
N HIS A 415 3.86 -3.07 -16.71
CA HIS A 415 5.05 -3.59 -16.02
C HIS A 415 4.95 -3.60 -14.48
N HIS A 416 4.72 -2.49 -13.83
CA HIS A 416 4.81 -2.39 -12.38
C HIS A 416 3.53 -1.92 -11.69
N LYS A 417 2.50 -1.62 -12.46
CA LYS A 417 1.25 -1.08 -11.93
C LYS A 417 0.29 -2.20 -11.55
N SER A 418 -0.48 -1.95 -10.52
CA SER A 418 -1.42 -2.91 -9.95
C SER A 418 -2.70 -2.20 -9.55
N ALA A 419 -3.83 -2.76 -9.93
CA ALA A 419 -5.15 -2.32 -9.51
C ALA A 419 -5.90 -3.46 -8.81
N LEU A 420 -6.30 -3.23 -7.56
CA LEU A 420 -7.15 -4.18 -6.85
C LEU A 420 -8.58 -4.10 -7.38
N VAL A 421 -9.22 -5.25 -7.50
CA VAL A 421 -10.62 -5.35 -7.94
C VAL A 421 -11.56 -4.76 -6.89
N PHE A 422 -12.53 -3.95 -7.36
CA PHE A 422 -13.54 -3.32 -6.53
C PHE A 422 -14.83 -4.12 -6.52
N ALA A 423 -15.38 -4.38 -5.32
CA ALA A 423 -16.71 -4.95 -5.19
C ALA A 423 -17.77 -3.86 -5.34
N THR A 424 -18.69 -4.06 -6.29
CA THR A 424 -19.90 -3.25 -6.39
C THR A 424 -21.07 -3.86 -5.63
N TYR A 425 -21.02 -5.18 -5.33
CA TYR A 425 -22.08 -5.92 -4.67
C TYR A 425 -21.57 -6.69 -3.43
N PRO A 426 -22.35 -6.82 -2.36
CA PRO A 426 -21.90 -7.39 -1.08
C PRO A 426 -21.89 -8.92 -1.00
N ASN A 427 -22.33 -9.67 -2.02
CA ASN A 427 -22.48 -11.11 -1.95
C ASN A 427 -21.46 -11.83 -2.83
N PHE A 428 -20.35 -12.19 -2.20
CA PHE A 428 -19.28 -12.91 -2.83
C PHE A 428 -19.00 -14.24 -2.22
N ASN A 429 -18.44 -15.13 -3.05
CA ASN A 429 -17.66 -16.25 -2.60
C ASN A 429 -16.79 -15.79 -1.40
N ASP A 430 -17.00 -16.37 -0.22
CA ASP A 430 -16.42 -15.96 1.07
C ASP A 430 -14.88 -15.92 1.08
N LYS A 431 -14.23 -16.46 0.04
CA LYS A 431 -12.77 -16.49 -0.11
C LYS A 431 -12.19 -15.30 -0.85
N VAL A 432 -13.00 -14.47 -1.52
CA VAL A 432 -12.54 -13.31 -2.29
C VAL A 432 -12.88 -12.03 -1.56
N ASN A 433 -11.86 -11.37 -1.02
CA ASN A 433 -12.05 -10.09 -0.36
C ASN A 433 -11.74 -8.96 -1.33
N LEU A 434 -12.78 -8.36 -1.90
CA LEU A 434 -12.65 -7.26 -2.83
C LEU A 434 -12.55 -5.92 -2.10
N LYS A 435 -11.62 -5.09 -2.53
CA LYS A 435 -11.43 -3.77 -1.94
C LYS A 435 -12.66 -2.90 -2.20
N ARG A 436 -13.30 -2.43 -1.15
CA ARG A 436 -14.35 -1.41 -1.23
C ARG A 436 -13.72 -0.04 -1.26
N GLN A 437 -14.11 0.78 -2.22
CA GLN A 437 -13.74 2.19 -2.25
C GLN A 437 -14.92 3.08 -1.88
N ASN A 438 -14.62 4.16 -1.15
CA ASN A 438 -15.59 5.19 -0.79
C ASN A 438 -15.72 6.24 -1.91
N PHE A 439 -15.87 5.81 -3.17
CA PHE A 439 -16.16 6.71 -4.26
C PHE A 439 -17.41 6.26 -5.02
N LYS A 440 -18.12 7.21 -5.59
CA LYS A 440 -19.31 6.98 -6.41
C LYS A 440 -18.92 7.01 -7.87
N LEU A 441 -19.26 5.96 -8.63
CA LEU A 441 -19.17 5.92 -10.07
C LEU A 441 -20.49 6.42 -10.66
N GLU A 442 -20.41 7.40 -11.57
CA GLU A 442 -21.56 7.91 -12.33
C GLU A 442 -21.32 7.63 -13.82
N PHE A 443 -22.33 7.04 -14.49
CA PHE A 443 -22.30 6.81 -15.92
C PHE A 443 -22.82 8.05 -16.63
N VAL A 444 -21.99 8.67 -17.48
CA VAL A 444 -22.38 9.80 -18.32
C VAL A 444 -22.72 9.25 -19.70
N ASN A 445 -24.01 9.15 -20.01
CA ASN A 445 -24.46 8.78 -21.37
C ASN A 445 -24.13 9.90 -22.35
N SER A 446 -23.35 9.58 -23.37
CA SER A 446 -22.94 10.50 -24.45
C SER A 446 -24.09 10.90 -25.39
N GLN A 447 -25.33 10.41 -25.20
CA GLN A 447 -26.47 10.65 -26.11
C GLN A 447 -27.39 11.80 -25.77
N ASN A 448 -27.13 12.59 -24.72
CA ASN A 448 -27.96 13.76 -24.39
C ASN A 448 -27.28 15.10 -24.70
N LYS A 449 -27.01 15.36 -25.99
CA LYS A 449 -27.02 16.70 -26.56
C LYS A 449 -28.14 16.73 -27.56
N GLU A 450 -29.32 17.12 -27.10
CA GLU A 450 -30.41 17.81 -27.81
C GLU A 450 -31.73 17.54 -27.07
N SER A 451 -32.13 18.48 -26.31
CA SER A 451 -33.43 19.14 -26.37
C SER A 451 -33.66 19.98 -25.12
N LYS A 452 -33.73 21.28 -25.41
CA LYS A 452 -34.37 22.25 -24.51
C LYS A 452 -35.88 22.05 -24.56
N ASP A 453 -36.45 22.29 -23.39
CA ASP A 453 -37.83 22.70 -23.15
C ASP A 453 -38.96 21.74 -23.53
N THR A 454 -39.55 21.11 -22.52
CA THR A 454 -41.01 21.21 -22.29
C THR A 454 -41.37 20.77 -20.87
N LYS A 455 -42.20 21.60 -20.26
CA LYS A 455 -42.82 21.38 -18.94
C LYS A 455 -43.80 20.20 -18.96
N GLY A 456 -43.76 19.40 -17.89
CA GLY A 456 -44.97 18.86 -17.28
C GLY A 456 -45.46 17.51 -17.80
N SER A 457 -45.25 16.45 -17.03
CA SER A 457 -46.35 15.64 -16.48
C SER A 457 -45.80 14.55 -15.57
N ASN A 458 -46.42 14.44 -14.40
CA ASN A 458 -46.23 13.39 -13.43
C ASN A 458 -46.47 12.00 -14.02
N THR A 459 -45.49 11.14 -13.98
CA THR A 459 -45.74 9.70 -13.97
C THR A 459 -44.82 9.05 -12.92
N SER A 460 -45.44 8.58 -11.89
CA SER A 460 -44.84 7.85 -10.77
C SER A 460 -44.20 6.56 -11.25
N THR A 461 -42.88 6.50 -11.30
CA THR A 461 -42.14 5.23 -11.27
C THR A 461 -41.95 4.83 -9.81
N LYS A 462 -42.53 3.69 -9.47
CA LYS A 462 -42.38 3.06 -8.16
C LYS A 462 -40.90 2.84 -7.87
N GLU A 463 -40.35 3.64 -6.96
CA GLU A 463 -39.15 3.29 -6.21
C GLU A 463 -39.42 1.99 -5.47
N THR A 464 -38.67 0.95 -5.74
CA THR A 464 -38.58 -0.25 -4.90
C THR A 464 -38.00 0.22 -3.57
N LYS A 465 -38.87 0.40 -2.57
CA LYS A 465 -38.48 0.66 -1.19
C LYS A 465 -37.59 -0.48 -0.73
N VAL A 466 -36.31 -0.22 -0.52
CA VAL A 466 -35.43 -1.09 0.26
C VAL A 466 -36.09 -1.22 1.63
N ASN A 467 -36.54 -2.43 1.97
CA ASN A 467 -37.16 -2.68 3.26
C ASN A 467 -36.17 -2.35 4.38
N LYS A 468 -36.49 -1.37 5.19
CA LYS A 468 -35.69 -0.91 6.34
C LYS A 468 -35.54 -1.99 7.41
N TYR A 469 -36.42 -3.00 7.40
CA TYR A 469 -36.48 -4.05 8.38
C TYR A 469 -36.48 -5.42 7.70
N LEU A 470 -35.93 -6.43 8.38
CA LEU A 470 -36.02 -7.82 7.97
C LEU A 470 -37.48 -8.24 7.87
N SER A 471 -37.82 -9.00 6.83
CA SER A 471 -39.16 -9.54 6.58
C SER A 471 -39.38 -10.94 7.15
N GLU A 472 -38.26 -11.66 7.42
CA GLU A 472 -38.26 -13.01 7.96
C GLU A 472 -37.25 -13.13 9.10
N ALA A 473 -37.48 -14.08 10.03
CA ALA A 473 -36.58 -14.35 11.13
C ALA A 473 -35.41 -15.21 10.65
N PRO A 474 -34.16 -14.70 10.62
CA PRO A 474 -32.99 -15.53 10.40
C PRO A 474 -32.71 -16.38 11.66
N ASN A 475 -31.95 -17.47 11.51
CA ASN A 475 -31.54 -18.27 12.68
C ASN A 475 -30.60 -17.47 13.61
N TYR A 476 -29.77 -16.61 13.05
CA TYR A 476 -28.83 -15.76 13.78
C TYR A 476 -28.71 -14.39 13.13
N VAL A 477 -28.36 -13.39 13.94
CA VAL A 477 -27.92 -12.07 13.44
C VAL A 477 -26.61 -11.64 14.10
N ILE A 478 -25.78 -10.90 13.36
CA ILE A 478 -24.63 -10.17 13.91
C ILE A 478 -25.02 -8.71 14.05
N THR A 479 -24.76 -8.14 15.23
CA THR A 479 -25.01 -6.71 15.49
C THR A 479 -23.97 -5.85 14.76
N THR A 480 -24.42 -4.93 13.91
CA THR A 480 -23.55 -3.98 13.21
C THR A 480 -23.24 -2.72 14.01
N LYS A 481 -24.02 -2.49 15.07
CA LYS A 481 -23.85 -1.43 16.07
C LYS A 481 -24.20 -2.00 17.45
N SER A 482 -23.78 -1.32 18.52
CA SER A 482 -24.31 -1.64 19.85
C SER A 482 -25.81 -1.38 19.87
N ILE A 483 -26.57 -2.36 20.35
CA ILE A 483 -28.04 -2.33 20.45
C ILE A 483 -28.45 -2.70 21.86
N LYS A 484 -29.74 -2.55 22.16
CA LYS A 484 -30.31 -2.98 23.42
C LYS A 484 -31.31 -4.10 23.17
N SER A 485 -31.46 -5.00 24.13
CA SER A 485 -32.52 -5.99 24.19
C SER A 485 -33.57 -5.57 25.21
N TYR A 486 -34.83 -6.00 25.02
CA TYR A 486 -35.98 -5.56 25.78
C TYR A 486 -36.88 -6.73 26.13
N MET A 487 -37.59 -6.58 27.24
CA MET A 487 -38.59 -7.59 27.70
C MET A 487 -39.88 -7.52 26.86
N ASP A 488 -40.14 -6.40 26.18
CA ASP A 488 -41.34 -6.18 25.38
C ASP A 488 -41.01 -5.69 23.95
N ALA A 489 -41.92 -5.93 22.99
CA ALA A 489 -41.75 -5.57 21.60
C ALA A 489 -41.74 -4.04 21.33
N ASP A 490 -42.35 -3.25 22.19
CA ASP A 490 -42.42 -1.80 22.09
C ASP A 490 -41.17 -1.09 22.63
N PHE A 491 -40.21 -1.85 23.19
CA PHE A 491 -38.95 -1.36 23.73
C PHE A 491 -39.11 -0.44 24.94
N LYS A 492 -40.07 -0.74 25.82
CA LYS A 492 -40.35 0.04 27.02
C LYS A 492 -39.52 -0.41 28.22
N GLU A 493 -39.29 -1.73 28.35
CA GLU A 493 -38.53 -2.32 29.43
C GLU A 493 -37.20 -2.88 28.91
N GLU A 494 -36.12 -2.12 29.15
CA GLU A 494 -34.76 -2.51 28.74
C GLU A 494 -34.23 -3.65 29.60
N PHE A 495 -33.72 -4.70 28.97
CA PHE A 495 -33.13 -5.84 29.66
C PHE A 495 -31.59 -5.76 29.69
N ASN A 496 -30.93 -5.61 28.53
CA ASN A 496 -29.48 -5.63 28.48
C ASN A 496 -28.95 -4.88 27.23
N SER A 497 -27.66 -4.52 27.26
CA SER A 497 -26.93 -3.97 26.12
C SER A 497 -26.17 -5.07 25.38
N ILE A 498 -26.27 -5.10 24.06
CA ILE A 498 -25.57 -6.02 23.16
C ILE A 498 -24.53 -5.24 22.36
N SER A 499 -23.26 -5.59 22.51
CA SER A 499 -22.17 -4.88 21.83
C SER A 499 -22.19 -5.10 20.31
N LYS A 500 -21.63 -4.14 19.56
CA LYS A 500 -21.36 -4.33 18.13
C LYS A 500 -20.51 -5.59 17.89
N GLY A 501 -20.88 -6.39 16.87
CA GLY A 501 -20.19 -7.62 16.51
C GLY A 501 -20.67 -8.86 17.30
N SER A 502 -21.68 -8.73 18.15
CA SER A 502 -22.25 -9.86 18.87
C SER A 502 -23.13 -10.72 17.96
N LEU A 503 -22.94 -12.05 18.04
CA LEU A 503 -23.82 -13.04 17.43
C LEU A 503 -25.00 -13.27 18.33
N VAL A 504 -26.23 -13.09 17.83
CA VAL A 504 -27.46 -13.27 18.56
C VAL A 504 -28.32 -14.35 17.90
N ALA A 505 -28.65 -15.39 18.62
CA ALA A 505 -29.57 -16.44 18.17
C ALA A 505 -31.00 -15.95 18.19
N ILE A 506 -31.74 -16.16 17.11
CA ILE A 506 -33.08 -15.70 16.89
C ILE A 506 -34.04 -16.89 16.92
N SER A 507 -35.17 -16.73 17.61
CA SER A 507 -36.25 -17.73 17.68
C SER A 507 -37.45 -17.36 16.82
N GLY A 508 -37.61 -16.11 16.43
CA GLY A 508 -38.74 -15.67 15.64
C GLY A 508 -38.82 -14.16 15.42
N MET A 509 -39.92 -13.72 14.86
CA MET A 509 -40.25 -12.31 14.68
C MET A 509 -41.48 -11.91 15.47
N GLY A 510 -41.41 -10.71 16.02
CA GLY A 510 -42.53 -10.00 16.62
C GLY A 510 -42.73 -8.65 15.96
N GLN A 511 -43.68 -7.88 16.46
CA GLN A 511 -43.92 -6.51 16.04
C GLN A 511 -44.37 -5.63 17.20
N THR A 512 -44.08 -4.35 17.11
CA THR A 512 -44.60 -3.35 18.07
C THR A 512 -46.11 -3.21 17.95
N SER A 513 -46.74 -2.56 18.90
CA SER A 513 -48.15 -2.14 18.83
C SER A 513 -48.49 -1.31 17.57
N LYS A 514 -47.48 -0.69 16.93
CA LYS A 514 -47.59 0.09 15.67
C LYS A 514 -47.15 -0.70 14.43
N GLY A 515 -46.94 -2.02 14.53
CA GLY A 515 -46.58 -2.88 13.41
C GLY A 515 -45.10 -2.82 12.97
N THR A 516 -44.20 -2.21 13.76
CA THR A 516 -42.76 -2.20 13.42
C THR A 516 -42.12 -3.57 13.73
N PRO A 517 -41.43 -4.23 12.77
CA PRO A 517 -40.83 -5.54 12.99
C PRO A 517 -39.76 -5.55 14.09
N ARG A 518 -39.72 -6.64 14.85
CA ARG A 518 -38.74 -6.96 15.88
C ARG A 518 -38.27 -8.40 15.72
N LEU A 519 -37.02 -8.66 16.11
CA LEU A 519 -36.53 -10.02 16.27
C LEU A 519 -36.70 -10.47 17.70
N ILE A 520 -37.07 -11.75 17.88
CA ILE A 520 -37.16 -12.41 19.17
C ILE A 520 -35.93 -13.28 19.33
N THR A 521 -35.14 -13.06 20.37
CA THR A 521 -33.96 -13.87 20.67
C THR A 521 -34.38 -15.25 21.23
N LYS A 522 -33.48 -16.24 21.22
CA LYS A 522 -33.74 -17.55 21.83
C LYS A 522 -34.04 -17.47 23.33
N ASP A 523 -33.64 -16.39 24.00
CA ASP A 523 -33.91 -16.11 25.42
C ASP A 523 -35.19 -15.28 25.60
N ASN A 524 -36.07 -15.21 24.59
CA ASN A 524 -37.35 -14.50 24.57
C ASN A 524 -37.27 -12.98 24.79
N HIS A 525 -36.14 -12.33 24.45
CA HIS A 525 -36.02 -10.87 24.47
C HIS A 525 -36.21 -10.29 23.07
N PHE A 526 -36.66 -9.04 23.00
CA PHE A 526 -36.84 -8.33 21.72
C PHE A 526 -35.65 -7.47 21.39
N ILE A 527 -35.21 -7.55 20.13
CA ILE A 527 -34.19 -6.66 19.54
C ILE A 527 -34.70 -6.05 18.24
N THR A 528 -33.99 -5.04 17.75
CA THR A 528 -34.35 -4.41 16.47
C THR A 528 -34.20 -5.37 15.29
N ALA A 529 -35.15 -5.36 14.36
CA ALA A 529 -35.08 -6.03 13.06
C ALA A 529 -34.53 -5.11 11.97
N ASN A 530 -34.06 -3.91 12.31
CA ASN A 530 -33.56 -2.92 11.35
C ASN A 530 -32.18 -3.34 10.78
N VAL A 531 -32.10 -3.49 9.45
CA VAL A 531 -30.91 -3.94 8.73
C VAL A 531 -29.69 -3.04 8.89
N ASN A 532 -29.85 -1.82 9.38
CA ASN A 532 -28.72 -0.93 9.71
C ASN A 532 -28.08 -1.24 11.09
N PHE A 533 -28.69 -2.13 11.87
CA PHE A 533 -28.26 -2.49 13.22
C PHE A 533 -27.95 -3.97 13.37
N VAL A 534 -28.57 -4.83 12.55
CA VAL A 534 -28.38 -6.28 12.57
C VAL A 534 -28.28 -6.81 11.14
N ASN A 535 -27.37 -7.74 10.90
CA ASN A 535 -27.26 -8.50 9.65
C ASN A 535 -27.63 -9.96 9.91
N PRO A 536 -28.52 -10.55 9.09
CA PRO A 536 -28.73 -11.99 9.10
C PRO A 536 -27.42 -12.74 8.85
N THR A 537 -27.23 -13.83 9.58
CA THR A 537 -26.12 -14.75 9.36
C THR A 537 -26.59 -16.17 9.60
N GLU A 538 -26.02 -17.12 8.88
CA GLU A 538 -26.18 -18.53 9.15
C GLU A 538 -24.87 -19.05 9.73
N LEU A 539 -24.94 -19.82 10.81
CA LEU A 539 -23.84 -20.65 11.21
C LEU A 539 -23.73 -21.76 10.16
N GLN A 540 -22.78 -21.67 9.25
CA GLN A 540 -22.42 -22.79 8.43
C GLN A 540 -21.68 -23.81 9.32
N GLU A 541 -22.44 -24.66 9.96
CA GLU A 541 -21.93 -25.88 10.57
C GLU A 541 -21.57 -26.86 9.45
N LYS A 542 -20.36 -26.75 8.92
CA LYS A 542 -19.72 -27.87 8.29
C LYS A 542 -18.85 -28.53 9.37
N ASP A 543 -19.30 -29.71 9.86
CA ASP A 543 -18.60 -30.53 10.85
C ASP A 543 -18.42 -29.94 12.26
N GLY A 544 -19.24 -28.98 12.67
CA GLY A 544 -19.23 -28.42 14.04
C GLY A 544 -18.10 -27.43 14.34
N TYR A 545 -17.34 -26.96 13.31
CA TYR A 545 -16.23 -26.03 13.46
C TYR A 545 -16.52 -24.65 12.85
N VAL A 546 -15.92 -23.59 13.43
CA VAL A 546 -16.04 -22.23 12.94
C VAL A 546 -15.10 -22.05 11.73
N SER A 547 -15.65 -21.63 10.58
CA SER A 547 -14.88 -21.45 9.33
C SER A 547 -14.30 -20.03 9.13
N THR A 548 -14.69 -19.07 9.97
CA THR A 548 -14.20 -17.69 9.94
C THR A 548 -13.66 -17.27 11.29
N ILE A 549 -12.58 -16.46 11.30
CA ILE A 549 -11.94 -16.00 12.53
C ILE A 549 -12.83 -14.98 13.25
N PRO A 550 -13.50 -15.33 14.35
CA PRO A 550 -14.18 -14.34 15.17
C PRO A 550 -13.13 -13.56 15.99
N LYS A 551 -13.30 -12.25 16.14
CA LYS A 551 -12.42 -11.47 17.03
C LYS A 551 -12.50 -11.91 18.50
N ARG A 552 -13.65 -12.42 18.91
CA ARG A 552 -13.91 -12.97 20.25
C ARG A 552 -14.80 -14.17 20.16
N ILE A 553 -14.56 -15.13 21.04
CA ILE A 553 -15.47 -16.25 21.28
C ILE A 553 -15.90 -16.25 22.73
N ARG A 554 -17.11 -16.74 22.98
CA ARG A 554 -17.62 -17.04 24.31
C ARG A 554 -17.73 -18.55 24.47
N ILE A 555 -17.19 -19.06 25.54
CA ILE A 555 -17.23 -20.49 25.85
C ILE A 555 -18.65 -20.88 26.24
N LEU A 556 -19.27 -21.78 25.50
CA LEU A 556 -20.64 -22.27 25.76
C LEU A 556 -20.65 -23.46 26.70
N LYS A 557 -19.62 -24.32 26.65
CA LYS A 557 -19.47 -25.49 27.51
C LYS A 557 -18.03 -25.57 28.02
N LYS A 558 -17.85 -26.18 29.19
CA LYS A 558 -16.54 -26.42 29.75
C LYS A 558 -15.63 -27.09 28.76
N CYS A 559 -14.48 -26.49 28.43
CA CYS A 559 -13.49 -27.00 27.50
C CYS A 559 -12.08 -26.76 28.03
N LYS A 560 -11.08 -27.37 27.40
CA LYS A 560 -9.68 -27.24 27.77
C LYS A 560 -8.97 -26.31 26.80
N LEU A 561 -8.05 -25.49 27.30
CA LEU A 561 -7.16 -24.63 26.52
C LEU A 561 -5.77 -25.27 26.47
N TYR A 562 -5.16 -25.35 25.29
CA TYR A 562 -3.88 -25.99 25.05
C TYR A 562 -2.87 -25.01 24.45
N THR A 563 -1.57 -25.35 24.55
CA THR A 563 -0.47 -24.57 23.93
C THR A 563 -0.21 -24.93 22.47
N ASP A 564 -0.74 -26.05 22.01
CA ASP A 564 -0.51 -26.56 20.66
C ASP A 564 -1.81 -27.05 20.00
N VAL A 565 -1.80 -27.05 18.69
CA VAL A 565 -2.96 -27.42 17.87
C VAL A 565 -3.25 -28.91 17.82
N THR A 566 -2.32 -29.74 18.27
CA THR A 566 -2.48 -31.20 18.27
C THR A 566 -3.18 -31.74 19.51
N PHE A 567 -3.41 -30.90 20.53
CA PHE A 567 -4.00 -31.23 21.83
C PHE A 567 -3.30 -32.38 22.58
N LYS A 568 -2.02 -32.64 22.27
CA LYS A 568 -1.23 -33.72 22.87
C LYS A 568 -0.57 -33.35 24.17
N ASN A 569 -0.34 -32.06 24.39
CA ASN A 569 0.27 -31.56 25.62
C ASN A 569 -0.77 -31.44 26.74
N GLU A 570 -0.30 -31.26 27.99
CA GLU A 570 -1.17 -30.96 29.10
C GLU A 570 -1.90 -29.61 28.87
N PRO A 571 -3.19 -29.51 29.17
CA PRO A 571 -3.92 -28.27 28.98
C PRO A 571 -3.42 -27.17 29.91
N ILE A 572 -3.28 -25.95 29.41
CA ILE A 572 -2.88 -24.77 30.21
C ILE A 572 -3.89 -24.53 31.33
N ARG A 573 -5.17 -24.58 30.99
CA ARG A 573 -6.28 -24.44 31.95
C ARG A 573 -7.60 -24.97 31.38
N THR A 574 -8.56 -25.11 32.26
CA THR A 574 -9.94 -25.42 31.89
C THR A 574 -10.74 -24.13 31.83
N MET A 575 -11.37 -23.87 30.70
CA MET A 575 -12.29 -22.76 30.48
C MET A 575 -13.70 -23.10 30.98
N GLN A 576 -14.34 -22.14 31.61
CA GLN A 576 -15.69 -22.29 32.10
C GLN A 576 -16.73 -21.68 31.13
N PRO A 577 -17.99 -22.10 31.15
CA PRO A 577 -19.07 -21.45 30.37
C PRO A 577 -19.10 -19.93 30.64
N ASN A 578 -19.35 -19.15 29.60
CA ASN A 578 -19.40 -17.70 29.59
C ASN A 578 -18.05 -16.96 29.70
N GLU A 579 -16.93 -17.64 29.81
CA GLU A 579 -15.62 -16.98 29.61
C GLU A 579 -15.49 -16.51 28.16
N GLU A 580 -14.83 -15.34 27.96
CA GLU A 580 -14.54 -14.79 26.64
C GLU A 580 -13.05 -14.87 26.33
N LEU A 581 -12.73 -15.20 25.08
CA LEU A 581 -11.37 -15.21 24.56
C LEU A 581 -11.28 -14.30 23.33
N ASN A 582 -10.20 -13.55 23.23
CA ASN A 582 -9.81 -12.89 21.98
C ASN A 582 -9.13 -13.91 21.09
N ILE A 583 -9.56 -14.00 19.85
CA ILE A 583 -8.99 -14.89 18.85
C ILE A 583 -8.10 -14.06 17.93
N ILE A 584 -6.86 -14.52 17.75
CA ILE A 584 -5.88 -13.87 16.89
C ILE A 584 -5.88 -14.52 15.52
N ASP A 585 -5.95 -15.86 15.48
CA ASP A 585 -5.93 -16.65 14.25
C ASP A 585 -6.61 -18.00 14.42
N ILE A 586 -6.87 -18.71 13.30
CA ILE A 586 -7.36 -20.09 13.28
C ILE A 586 -6.33 -20.94 12.53
N ASP A 587 -5.88 -22.01 13.15
CA ASP A 587 -5.04 -23.01 12.51
C ASP A 587 -5.91 -24.15 11.92
N TYR A 588 -5.62 -24.50 10.68
CA TYR A 588 -6.29 -25.56 9.91
C TYR A 588 -5.32 -26.75 9.73
N THR A 589 -4.95 -27.40 10.80
CA THR A 589 -4.10 -28.62 10.72
C THR A 589 -4.88 -29.85 10.30
#